data_eeabdadfef77c8ffac67f5bd29269f29
#
_entry.id   eeabdadfef77c8ffac67f5bd29269f29
#
_cell.length_a   1.000
_cell.length_b   1.000
_cell.length_c   1.000
_cell.angle_alpha   90.00
_cell.angle_beta   90.00
_cell.angle_gamma   90.00
#
_symmetry.space_group_name_H-M   'P 1'
#
loop_
_entity.id
_entity.type
_entity.pdbx_description
1 polymer ?
#
loop_
_entity_poly.entity_id
_entity_poly.type
_entity_poly.pdbx_seq_one_letter_code
_entity_poly.pdbx_strand_id
1 'polypeptide(L)'
;MTTNSSTFKQRLIFVFLVLVSIPLTLTGALTLKARLSDGPSVIFSGGPLVSGEMVTGPEPDWSFVRDIRTFELQLLNPAKSRTLWIVENDGKLYLNSNYMGGIRQRFWKRWPEQAEKDGRAIMRIDGKRYERNLVRIKSGPIVKEVTKAFSDK
;
A
#
# COMPACT_ATOMS: atom_id res chain seq x y z
N MET A 1 49.75 -25.14 -18.70
CA MET A 1 49.32 -24.45 -17.45
C MET A 1 48.09 -23.59 -17.67
N THR A 2 47.00 -24.09 -18.26
CA THR A 2 45.79 -23.29 -18.63
C THR A 2 44.50 -23.73 -17.93
N THR A 3 44.55 -24.76 -17.08
CA THR A 3 43.36 -25.34 -16.43
C THR A 3 42.86 -24.57 -15.20
N ASN A 4 43.62 -23.65 -14.62
CA ASN A 4 43.31 -22.99 -13.36
C ASN A 4 42.39 -21.74 -13.52
N SER A 5 42.43 -21.10 -14.69
CA SER A 5 41.62 -19.89 -14.97
C SER A 5 40.14 -20.20 -15.20
N SER A 6 39.80 -21.31 -15.83
CA SER A 6 38.42 -21.74 -16.11
C SER A 6 37.67 -22.11 -14.83
N THR A 7 38.31 -22.91 -13.97
CA THR A 7 37.73 -23.31 -12.66
C THR A 7 37.55 -22.14 -11.71
N PHE A 8 38.43 -21.16 -11.72
CA PHE A 8 38.30 -19.94 -10.92
C PHE A 8 37.10 -19.11 -11.39
N LYS A 9 36.95 -18.88 -12.69
CA LYS A 9 35.78 -18.17 -13.27
C LYS A 9 34.47 -18.87 -12.96
N GLN A 10 34.44 -20.20 -13.06
CA GLN A 10 33.23 -20.98 -12.73
C GLN A 10 32.85 -20.85 -11.25
N ARG A 11 33.80 -20.89 -10.34
CA ARG A 11 33.56 -20.68 -8.91
C ARG A 11 33.09 -19.28 -8.62
N LEU A 12 33.63 -18.26 -9.26
CA LEU A 12 33.20 -16.86 -9.10
C LEU A 12 31.76 -16.67 -9.58
N ILE A 13 31.42 -17.23 -10.74
CA ILE A 13 30.05 -17.21 -11.27
C ILE A 13 29.07 -17.92 -10.32
N PHE A 14 29.47 -19.10 -9.81
CA PHE A 14 28.65 -19.85 -8.87
C PHE A 14 28.39 -19.05 -7.58
N VAL A 15 29.43 -18.47 -6.98
CA VAL A 15 29.29 -17.62 -5.80
C VAL A 15 28.41 -16.42 -6.07
N PHE A 16 28.58 -15.77 -7.21
CA PHE A 16 27.73 -14.64 -7.62
C PHE A 16 26.24 -15.04 -7.76
N LEU A 17 25.99 -16.19 -8.42
CA LEU A 17 24.62 -16.70 -8.58
C LEU A 17 23.97 -17.02 -7.22
N VAL A 18 24.71 -17.62 -6.30
CA VAL A 18 24.23 -17.91 -4.94
C VAL A 18 23.92 -16.61 -4.19
N LEU A 19 24.83 -15.62 -4.25
CA LEU A 19 24.64 -14.33 -3.59
C LEU A 19 23.44 -13.55 -4.13
N VAL A 20 23.13 -13.69 -5.41
CA VAL A 20 21.95 -13.05 -6.02
C VAL A 20 20.68 -13.86 -5.77
N SER A 21 20.75 -15.19 -5.81
CA SER A 21 19.55 -16.03 -5.65
C SER A 21 18.96 -15.96 -4.24
N ILE A 22 19.77 -15.83 -3.20
CA ILE A 22 19.28 -15.76 -1.80
C ILE A 22 18.35 -14.56 -1.58
N PRO A 23 18.77 -13.29 -1.86
CA PRO A 23 17.88 -12.15 -1.65
C PRO A 23 16.66 -12.19 -2.58
N LEU A 24 16.80 -12.72 -3.80
CA LEU A 24 15.69 -12.85 -4.73
C LEU A 24 14.63 -13.81 -4.23
N THR A 25 15.05 -14.99 -3.74
CA THR A 25 14.15 -16.01 -3.19
C THR A 25 13.48 -15.52 -1.91
N LEU A 26 14.24 -14.86 -1.04
CA LEU A 26 13.71 -14.31 0.20
C LEU A 26 12.65 -13.22 -0.09
N THR A 27 12.95 -12.30 -1.00
CA THR A 27 12.00 -11.26 -1.43
C THR A 27 10.75 -11.86 -2.06
N GLY A 28 10.90 -12.87 -2.90
CA GLY A 28 9.80 -13.61 -3.49
C GLY A 28 8.92 -14.29 -2.44
N ALA A 29 9.52 -14.98 -1.50
CA ALA A 29 8.79 -15.65 -0.40
C ALA A 29 8.06 -14.65 0.50
N LEU A 30 8.70 -13.55 0.88
CA LEU A 30 8.07 -12.49 1.67
C LEU A 30 6.91 -11.82 0.94
N THR A 31 7.07 -11.58 -0.35
CA THR A 31 6.00 -11.01 -1.19
C THR A 31 4.81 -11.97 -1.29
N LEU A 32 5.07 -13.26 -1.49
CA LEU A 32 4.02 -14.27 -1.53
C LEU A 32 3.29 -14.38 -0.19
N LYS A 33 4.03 -14.45 0.91
CA LYS A 33 3.46 -14.45 2.26
C LYS A 33 2.57 -13.21 2.49
N ALA A 34 3.06 -12.02 2.13
CA ALA A 34 2.28 -10.79 2.25
C ALA A 34 0.97 -10.83 1.45
N ARG A 35 0.99 -11.43 0.24
CA ARG A 35 -0.19 -11.56 -0.61
C ARG A 35 -1.25 -12.52 -0.08
N LEU A 36 -0.84 -13.50 0.71
CA LEU A 36 -1.72 -14.47 1.36
C LEU A 36 -2.15 -14.04 2.76
N SER A 37 -1.61 -12.93 3.28
CA SER A 37 -1.94 -12.39 4.59
C SER A 37 -3.24 -11.60 4.56
N ASP A 38 -3.93 -11.55 5.69
CA ASP A 38 -5.04 -10.64 5.93
C ASP A 38 -4.50 -9.23 6.20
N GLY A 39 -4.57 -8.40 5.19
CA GLY A 39 -4.10 -7.03 5.26
C GLY A 39 -2.65 -6.81 4.84
N PRO A 40 -2.19 -5.57 4.87
CA PRO A 40 -0.88 -5.16 4.39
C PRO A 40 0.23 -5.56 5.36
N SER A 41 1.40 -5.87 4.81
CA SER A 41 2.64 -5.88 5.60
C SER A 41 3.28 -4.48 5.58
N VAL A 42 4.28 -4.28 6.45
CA VAL A 42 4.94 -2.96 6.60
C VAL A 42 5.52 -2.45 5.28
N ILE A 43 6.02 -3.33 4.43
CA ILE A 43 6.74 -2.97 3.19
C ILE A 43 5.97 -3.41 1.95
N PHE A 44 5.32 -4.56 2.00
CA PHE A 44 4.65 -5.16 0.83
C PHE A 44 3.14 -4.95 0.87
N SER A 45 2.55 -4.74 -0.29
CA SER A 45 1.09 -4.81 -0.42
C SER A 45 0.60 -6.19 0.03
N GLY A 46 -0.39 -6.20 0.89
CA GLY A 46 -0.99 -7.41 1.42
C GLY A 46 -2.09 -8.01 0.56
N GLY A 47 -2.65 -9.08 1.06
CA GLY A 47 -3.86 -9.71 0.55
C GLY A 47 -5.14 -8.95 0.88
N PRO A 48 -6.29 -9.58 0.67
CA PRO A 48 -7.59 -9.00 1.03
C PRO A 48 -7.73 -8.74 2.53
N LEU A 49 -8.53 -7.74 2.88
CA LEU A 49 -8.95 -7.49 4.26
C LEU A 49 -10.12 -8.41 4.60
N VAL A 50 -9.85 -9.47 5.33
CA VAL A 50 -10.84 -10.51 5.67
C VAL A 50 -11.37 -10.33 7.08
N SER A 51 -10.49 -10.08 8.06
CA SER A 51 -10.86 -9.90 9.45
C SER A 51 -11.49 -8.54 9.72
N GLY A 52 -12.24 -8.46 10.80
CA GLY A 52 -12.99 -7.29 11.23
C GLY A 52 -14.45 -7.32 10.81
N GLU A 53 -15.29 -6.67 11.58
CA GLU A 53 -16.72 -6.54 11.32
C GLU A 53 -16.97 -5.66 10.09
N MET A 54 -17.82 -6.10 9.17
CA MET A 54 -18.27 -5.26 8.07
C MET A 54 -19.41 -4.35 8.55
N VAL A 55 -19.14 -3.08 8.63
CA VAL A 55 -20.13 -2.07 9.02
C VAL A 55 -20.98 -1.70 7.82
N THR A 56 -22.27 -1.96 7.94
CA THR A 56 -23.30 -1.61 6.96
C THR A 56 -24.26 -0.60 7.59
N GLY A 57 -24.97 0.17 6.77
CA GLY A 57 -25.93 1.15 7.25
C GLY A 57 -25.56 2.59 6.91
N PRO A 58 -26.10 3.58 7.63
CA PRO A 58 -25.83 4.98 7.37
C PRO A 58 -24.36 5.33 7.57
N GLU A 59 -23.93 6.44 6.98
CA GLU A 59 -22.56 6.96 7.12
C GLU A 59 -22.27 7.21 8.61
N PRO A 60 -21.19 6.65 9.16
CA PRO A 60 -20.85 6.89 10.56
C PRO A 60 -20.28 8.30 10.77
N ASP A 61 -20.32 8.76 12.00
CA ASP A 61 -19.53 9.91 12.41
C ASP A 61 -18.03 9.55 12.38
N TRP A 62 -17.29 10.21 11.52
CA TRP A 62 -15.86 9.96 11.34
C TRP A 62 -14.96 10.73 12.32
N SER A 63 -15.52 11.43 13.30
CA SER A 63 -14.74 12.23 14.27
C SER A 63 -13.66 11.41 15.00
N PHE A 64 -13.91 10.13 15.25
CA PHE A 64 -12.94 9.22 15.89
C PHE A 64 -11.66 9.03 15.05
N VAL A 65 -11.69 9.32 13.75
CA VAL A 65 -10.50 9.21 12.87
C VAL A 65 -9.48 10.31 13.14
N ARG A 66 -9.86 11.37 13.87
CA ARG A 66 -8.94 12.46 14.22
C ARG A 66 -7.70 11.98 14.97
N ASP A 67 -7.86 10.94 15.80
CA ASP A 67 -6.77 10.36 16.58
C ASP A 67 -6.05 9.21 15.86
N ILE A 68 -6.56 8.78 14.69
CA ILE A 68 -6.02 7.66 13.91
C ILE A 68 -5.17 8.21 12.76
N ARG A 69 -3.86 7.90 12.75
CA ARG A 69 -2.94 8.33 11.69
C ARG A 69 -3.03 7.47 10.44
N THR A 70 -3.15 6.16 10.61
CA THR A 70 -3.09 5.21 9.52
C THR A 70 -4.25 4.25 9.56
N PHE A 71 -4.64 3.78 8.41
CA PHE A 71 -5.64 2.74 8.22
C PHE A 71 -5.23 1.82 7.08
N GLU A 72 -5.97 0.75 6.88
CA GLU A 72 -5.71 -0.18 5.81
C GLU A 72 -6.75 -0.01 4.70
N LEU A 73 -6.26 0.11 3.47
CA LEU A 73 -7.06 0.24 2.27
C LEU A 73 -6.84 -0.95 1.36
N GLN A 74 -7.91 -1.60 0.95
CA GLN A 74 -7.92 -2.60 -0.10
C GLN A 74 -8.67 -2.07 -1.32
N LEU A 75 -8.01 -2.01 -2.49
CA LEU A 75 -8.71 -1.88 -3.76
C LEU A 75 -9.23 -3.25 -4.20
N LEU A 76 -10.38 -3.30 -4.85
CA LEU A 76 -11.00 -4.57 -5.22
C LEU A 76 -10.39 -5.18 -6.50
N ASN A 77 -9.89 -4.36 -7.42
CA ASN A 77 -9.36 -4.83 -8.69
C ASN A 77 -7.97 -4.24 -9.03
N PRO A 78 -6.89 -5.03 -8.84
CA PRO A 78 -6.81 -6.29 -8.13
C PRO A 78 -6.94 -6.13 -6.62
N ALA A 79 -7.41 -7.17 -5.93
CA ALA A 79 -7.54 -7.18 -4.49
C ALA A 79 -6.16 -7.10 -3.81
N LYS A 80 -5.80 -5.90 -3.38
CA LYS A 80 -4.50 -5.59 -2.74
C LYS A 80 -4.70 -4.55 -1.66
N SER A 81 -4.24 -4.88 -0.46
CA SER A 81 -4.28 -3.96 0.67
C SER A 81 -2.96 -3.22 0.88
N ARG A 82 -3.06 -2.08 1.53
CA ARG A 82 -1.94 -1.20 1.89
C ARG A 82 -2.30 -0.36 3.10
N THR A 83 -1.29 0.05 3.85
CA THR A 83 -1.45 1.04 4.91
C THR A 83 -1.29 2.43 4.32
N LEU A 84 -2.22 3.32 4.61
CA LEU A 84 -2.23 4.72 4.16
C LEU A 84 -2.52 5.64 5.34
N TRP A 85 -2.13 6.89 5.19
CA TRP A 85 -2.53 7.95 6.10
C TRP A 85 -3.94 8.42 5.77
N ILE A 86 -4.67 8.83 6.82
CA ILE A 86 -6.05 9.29 6.72
C ILE A 86 -6.23 10.55 7.57
N VAL A 87 -7.06 11.45 7.08
CA VAL A 87 -7.57 12.58 7.85
C VAL A 87 -9.08 12.67 7.69
N GLU A 88 -9.72 13.14 8.71
CA GLU A 88 -11.12 13.60 8.67
C GLU A 88 -11.15 15.11 8.50
N ASN A 89 -11.99 15.61 7.65
CA ASN A 89 -12.28 17.03 7.50
C ASN A 89 -13.75 17.21 7.08
N ASP A 90 -14.50 18.00 7.85
CA ASP A 90 -15.91 18.28 7.61
C ASP A 90 -16.77 17.01 7.44
N GLY A 91 -16.61 16.03 8.35
CA GLY A 91 -17.35 14.77 8.35
C GLY A 91 -16.98 13.82 7.21
N LYS A 92 -15.92 14.10 6.45
CA LYS A 92 -15.47 13.26 5.32
C LYS A 92 -14.06 12.76 5.54
N LEU A 93 -13.78 11.60 4.96
CA LEU A 93 -12.44 11.00 5.00
C LEU A 93 -11.64 11.36 3.76
N TYR A 94 -10.39 11.70 3.96
CA TYR A 94 -9.45 12.03 2.89
C TYR A 94 -8.18 11.21 3.02
N LEU A 95 -7.68 10.80 1.85
CA LEU A 95 -6.44 10.07 1.68
C LEU A 95 -5.46 10.90 0.89
N ASN A 96 -4.20 10.83 1.25
CA ASN A 96 -3.17 11.54 0.52
C ASN A 96 -2.29 10.57 -0.29
N SER A 97 -2.14 10.86 -1.58
CA SER A 97 -1.20 10.16 -2.46
C SER A 97 0.07 10.96 -2.76
N ASN A 98 0.28 12.10 -2.09
CA ASN A 98 1.32 13.09 -2.39
C ASN A 98 2.77 12.62 -2.19
N TYR A 99 3.00 11.43 -1.66
CA TYR A 99 4.32 10.79 -1.73
C TYR A 99 4.75 10.41 -3.18
N MET A 100 4.02 10.92 -4.18
CA MET A 100 4.23 10.67 -5.60
C MET A 100 5.22 11.65 -6.28
N GLY A 101 5.95 12.44 -5.51
CA GLY A 101 6.81 13.53 -6.02
C GLY A 101 8.12 13.13 -6.70
N GLY A 102 8.39 11.86 -6.98
CA GLY A 102 9.63 11.43 -7.62
C GLY A 102 9.44 10.34 -8.69
N ILE A 103 10.31 10.36 -9.72
CA ILE A 103 10.31 9.37 -10.80
C ILE A 103 10.35 7.93 -10.27
N ARG A 104 11.11 7.67 -9.21
CA ARG A 104 11.19 6.35 -8.55
C ARG A 104 9.87 5.90 -7.95
N GLN A 105 9.04 6.81 -7.45
CA GLN A 105 7.78 6.49 -6.80
C GLN A 105 6.68 6.14 -7.80
N ARG A 106 6.70 6.67 -9.02
CA ARG A 106 5.75 6.34 -10.11
C ARG A 106 5.84 4.86 -10.52
N PHE A 107 7.03 4.26 -10.48
CA PHE A 107 7.18 2.84 -10.80
C PHE A 107 6.66 1.91 -9.70
N TRP A 108 6.64 2.38 -8.46
CA TRP A 108 6.31 1.55 -7.30
C TRP A 108 4.85 1.67 -6.83
N LYS A 109 4.20 2.83 -7.07
CA LYS A 109 2.87 3.14 -6.54
C LYS A 109 1.85 3.35 -7.66
N ARG A 110 1.32 2.26 -8.20
CA ARG A 110 0.25 2.30 -9.21
C ARG A 110 -1.17 2.38 -8.63
N TRP A 111 -1.31 2.38 -7.32
CA TRP A 111 -2.64 2.33 -6.70
C TRP A 111 -3.51 3.57 -6.97
N PRO A 112 -3.02 4.81 -7.06
CA PRO A 112 -3.90 5.94 -7.37
C PRO A 112 -4.50 5.86 -8.77
N GLU A 113 -3.72 5.35 -9.74
CA GLU A 113 -4.20 5.10 -11.10
C GLU A 113 -5.22 3.95 -11.13
N GLN A 114 -5.02 2.93 -10.29
CA GLN A 114 -5.99 1.83 -10.12
C GLN A 114 -7.28 2.33 -9.50
N ALA A 115 -7.20 3.16 -8.43
CA ALA A 115 -8.35 3.77 -7.79
C ALA A 115 -9.09 4.75 -8.70
N GLU A 116 -8.41 5.40 -9.63
CA GLU A 116 -9.06 6.28 -10.64
C GLU A 116 -9.86 5.47 -11.67
N LYS A 117 -9.43 4.24 -11.97
CA LYS A 117 -10.15 3.33 -12.88
C LYS A 117 -11.30 2.60 -12.20
N ASP A 118 -11.09 2.17 -10.96
CA ASP A 118 -12.09 1.48 -10.13
C ASP A 118 -11.87 1.93 -8.68
N GLY A 119 -12.69 2.87 -8.24
CA GLY A 119 -12.61 3.46 -6.91
C GLY A 119 -13.16 2.58 -5.79
N ARG A 120 -13.76 1.43 -6.09
CA ARG A 120 -14.33 0.55 -5.08
C ARG A 120 -13.25 0.00 -4.17
N ALA A 121 -13.45 0.16 -2.89
CA ALA A 121 -12.46 -0.18 -1.89
C ALA A 121 -13.10 -0.69 -0.60
N ILE A 122 -12.35 -1.48 0.14
CA ILE A 122 -12.63 -1.79 1.55
C ILE A 122 -11.60 -1.04 2.39
N MET A 123 -12.07 -0.30 3.36
CA MET A 123 -11.26 0.37 4.36
C MET A 123 -11.37 -0.41 5.67
N ARG A 124 -10.25 -0.65 6.35
CA ARG A 124 -10.25 -1.19 7.71
C ARG A 124 -9.65 -0.14 8.66
N ILE A 125 -10.50 0.35 9.56
CA ILE A 125 -10.16 1.37 10.54
C ILE A 125 -10.55 0.81 11.90
N ASP A 126 -9.60 0.76 12.83
CA ASP A 126 -9.81 0.24 14.19
C ASP A 126 -10.55 -1.12 14.22
N GLY A 127 -10.11 -2.05 13.36
CA GLY A 127 -10.67 -3.40 13.27
C GLY A 127 -12.04 -3.52 12.61
N LYS A 128 -12.66 -2.42 12.18
CA LYS A 128 -13.93 -2.40 11.46
C LYS A 128 -13.71 -2.14 9.98
N ARG A 129 -14.47 -2.84 9.13
CA ARG A 129 -14.38 -2.71 7.67
C ARG A 129 -15.55 -1.88 7.14
N TYR A 130 -15.26 -1.06 6.13
CA TYR A 130 -16.23 -0.18 5.49
C TYR A 130 -16.05 -0.27 3.97
N GLU A 131 -17.11 -0.54 3.24
CA GLU A 131 -17.11 -0.43 1.78
C GLU A 131 -17.24 1.03 1.37
N ARG A 132 -16.32 1.51 0.53
CA ARG A 132 -16.30 2.91 0.09
C ARG A 132 -15.90 3.00 -1.38
N ASN A 133 -16.28 4.12 -1.98
CA ASN A 133 -15.83 4.46 -3.32
C ASN A 133 -14.89 5.67 -3.26
N LEU A 134 -13.67 5.49 -3.73
CA LEU A 134 -12.65 6.54 -3.74
C LEU A 134 -12.89 7.46 -4.93
N VAL A 135 -12.95 8.76 -4.65
CA VAL A 135 -13.07 9.80 -5.67
C VAL A 135 -11.84 10.69 -5.64
N ARG A 136 -11.17 10.83 -6.79
CA ARG A 136 -9.98 11.66 -6.89
C ARG A 136 -10.34 13.15 -6.95
N ILE A 137 -9.77 13.93 -6.04
CA ILE A 137 -9.85 15.39 -6.04
C ILE A 137 -8.51 15.93 -6.55
N LYS A 138 -8.55 16.65 -7.70
CA LYS A 138 -7.35 17.18 -8.36
C LYS A 138 -7.04 18.62 -8.00
N SER A 139 -8.06 19.41 -7.66
CA SER A 139 -7.95 20.83 -7.40
C SER A 139 -9.14 21.33 -6.57
N GLY A 140 -9.05 22.56 -6.12
CA GLY A 140 -10.10 23.21 -5.33
C GLY A 140 -9.63 23.61 -3.93
N PRO A 141 -10.42 24.41 -3.20
CA PRO A 141 -10.07 24.89 -1.86
C PRO A 141 -9.82 23.75 -0.87
N ILE A 142 -10.60 22.69 -0.96
CA ILE A 142 -10.48 21.51 -0.10
C ILE A 142 -9.09 20.88 -0.12
N VAL A 143 -8.34 20.98 -1.23
CA VAL A 143 -6.99 20.42 -1.32
C VAL A 143 -6.05 21.11 -0.33
N LYS A 144 -6.18 22.43 -0.14
CA LYS A 144 -5.37 23.19 0.83
C LYS A 144 -5.72 22.80 2.26
N GLU A 145 -7.01 22.68 2.56
CA GLU A 145 -7.51 22.31 3.89
C GLU A 145 -7.03 20.91 4.28
N VAL A 146 -7.23 19.95 3.39
CA VAL A 146 -6.79 18.57 3.60
C VAL A 146 -5.27 18.46 3.72
N THR A 147 -4.51 19.22 2.89
CA THR A 147 -3.04 19.25 3.01
C THR A 147 -2.61 19.78 4.36
N LYS A 148 -3.27 20.83 4.86
CA LYS A 148 -3.02 21.36 6.19
C LYS A 148 -3.34 20.32 7.27
N ALA A 149 -4.51 19.67 7.19
CA ALA A 149 -4.91 18.63 8.14
C ALA A 149 -3.89 17.46 8.20
N PHE A 150 -3.29 17.10 7.06
CA PHE A 150 -2.18 16.11 7.04
C PHE A 150 -0.89 16.64 7.67
N SER A 151 -0.62 17.94 7.59
CA SER A 151 0.58 18.55 8.18
C SER A 151 0.45 18.72 9.69
N ASP A 152 -0.76 18.94 10.17
CA ASP A 152 -1.07 19.15 11.59
C ASP A 152 -1.15 17.83 12.38
N LYS A 153 -1.20 16.68 11.69
CA LYS A 153 -1.34 15.32 12.22
C LYS A 153 -0.01 14.55 12.33
#